data_0bdf2e3044c10b97e3955f95a9da0fe9
#
_entry.id   0bdf2e3044c10b97e3955f95a9da0fe9
#
_cell.length_a   1.000
_cell.length_b   1.000
_cell.length_c   1.000
_cell.angle_alpha   90.00
_cell.angle_beta   90.00
_cell.angle_gamma   90.00
#
_symmetry.space_group_name_H-M   'P 1'
#
loop_
_entity.id
_entity.type
_entity.pdbx_description
1 polymer ?
#
loop_
_entity_poly.entity_id
_entity_poly.type
_entity_poly.pdbx_seq_one_letter_code
_entity_poly.pdbx_strand_id
1 'polypeptide(L)'
;MEFIDLKAQYRALQPEIDENLRRILSGAHFIGGAEVTEFEEKLAAYVGRKHCITCGNGTDALQLVYMAYGVGPGDAVFCPDMTFIASVEPACMHGASPVFCDIEPDTYNLDSISLEAHIQ
;
A
#
# COMPACT_ATOMS: atom_id res chain seq x y z
N MET A 1 -20.87 19.61 -8.41
CA MET A 1 -20.46 19.00 -7.13
C MET A 1 -19.31 18.05 -7.45
N GLU A 2 -18.11 18.30 -6.93
CA GLU A 2 -16.99 17.38 -7.11
C GLU A 2 -17.15 16.22 -6.13
N PHE A 3 -16.88 15.00 -6.58
CA PHE A 3 -16.98 13.80 -5.72
C PHE A 3 -15.88 13.81 -4.64
N ILE A 4 -14.68 14.29 -5.01
CA ILE A 4 -13.55 14.55 -4.09
C ILE A 4 -12.98 15.92 -4.42
N ASP A 5 -12.99 16.86 -3.47
CA ASP A 5 -12.43 18.20 -3.66
C ASP A 5 -10.96 18.27 -3.16
N LEU A 6 -10.05 17.76 -3.98
CA LEU A 6 -8.60 17.81 -3.71
C LEU A 6 -8.08 19.26 -3.63
N LYS A 7 -8.74 20.21 -4.31
CA LYS A 7 -8.36 21.63 -4.25
C LYS A 7 -8.69 22.23 -2.88
N ALA A 8 -9.80 21.83 -2.27
CA ALA A 8 -10.13 22.27 -0.91
C ALA A 8 -9.10 21.71 0.09
N GLN A 9 -8.73 20.45 -0.04
CA GLN A 9 -7.69 19.83 0.77
C GLN A 9 -6.35 20.57 0.63
N TYR A 10 -5.92 20.82 -0.60
CA TYR A 10 -4.68 21.57 -0.84
C TYR A 10 -4.73 22.97 -0.23
N ARG A 11 -5.83 23.73 -0.43
CA ARG A 11 -5.97 25.08 0.16
C ARG A 11 -5.85 25.08 1.69
N ALA A 12 -6.39 24.06 2.34
CA ALA A 12 -6.31 23.93 3.80
C ALA A 12 -4.88 23.66 4.30
N LEU A 13 -4.08 22.94 3.52
CA LEU A 13 -2.71 22.53 3.88
C LEU A 13 -1.62 23.35 3.19
N GLN A 14 -2.03 24.29 2.32
CA GLN A 14 -1.12 25.00 1.42
C GLN A 14 0.09 25.65 2.11
N PRO A 15 -0.05 26.36 3.24
CA PRO A 15 1.10 27.00 3.87
C PRO A 15 2.21 26.00 4.24
N GLU A 16 1.84 24.84 4.77
CA GLU A 16 2.78 23.81 5.18
C GLU A 16 3.40 23.08 3.95
N ILE A 17 2.58 22.80 2.95
CA ILE A 17 3.04 22.14 1.72
C ILE A 17 4.05 23.03 0.99
N ASP A 18 3.72 24.30 0.78
CA ASP A 18 4.57 25.24 0.06
C ASP A 18 5.91 25.47 0.79
N GLU A 19 5.89 25.54 2.12
CA GLU A 19 7.11 25.69 2.92
C GLU A 19 8.00 24.44 2.82
N ASN A 20 7.42 23.25 2.97
CA ASN A 20 8.16 22.00 2.84
C ASN A 20 8.74 21.81 1.44
N LEU A 21 7.97 22.09 0.40
CA LEU A 21 8.45 22.05 -0.99
C LEU A 21 9.61 23.02 -1.21
N ARG A 22 9.51 24.25 -0.71
CA ARG A 22 10.58 25.26 -0.83
C ARG A 22 11.86 24.78 -0.13
N ARG A 23 11.74 24.20 1.04
CA ARG A 23 12.87 23.63 1.80
C ARG A 23 13.57 22.52 1.03
N ILE A 24 12.82 21.55 0.49
CA ILE A 24 13.36 20.44 -0.30
C ILE A 24 14.06 20.95 -1.57
N LEU A 25 13.41 21.85 -2.31
CA LEU A 25 13.97 22.40 -3.54
C LEU A 25 15.26 23.18 -3.29
N SER A 26 15.31 24.00 -2.22
CA SER A 26 16.50 24.75 -1.87
C SER A 26 17.65 23.89 -1.38
N GLY A 27 17.35 22.77 -0.73
CA GLY A 27 18.35 21.81 -0.25
C GLY A 27 18.86 20.85 -1.32
N ALA A 28 18.11 20.71 -2.44
CA ALA A 28 18.41 19.82 -3.57
C ALA A 28 18.67 18.34 -3.18
N HIS A 29 18.15 17.89 -2.03
CA HIS A 29 18.20 16.51 -1.59
C HIS A 29 16.90 15.79 -1.96
N PHE A 30 16.86 15.19 -3.15
CA PHE A 30 15.63 14.59 -3.70
C PHE A 30 15.50 13.09 -3.47
N ILE A 31 16.55 12.44 -2.96
CA ILE A 31 16.55 10.99 -2.72
C ILE A 31 16.99 10.72 -1.28
N GLY A 32 16.12 10.06 -0.51
CA GLY A 32 16.45 9.61 0.85
C GLY A 32 16.79 10.74 1.83
N GLY A 33 16.18 11.92 1.69
CA GLY A 33 16.41 13.08 2.53
C GLY A 33 15.86 12.96 3.96
N ALA A 34 16.12 13.98 4.77
CA ALA A 34 15.63 14.06 6.15
C ALA A 34 14.10 13.97 6.24
N GLU A 35 13.39 14.47 5.25
CA GLU A 35 11.93 14.44 5.15
C GLU A 35 11.39 13.00 5.09
N VAL A 36 12.08 12.10 4.38
CA VAL A 36 11.72 10.69 4.31
C VAL A 36 11.90 10.03 5.68
N THR A 37 13.03 10.24 6.33
CA THR A 37 13.31 9.70 7.66
C THR A 37 12.30 10.21 8.69
N GLU A 38 12.01 11.50 8.68
CA GLU A 38 11.02 12.11 9.58
C GLU A 38 9.62 11.55 9.35
N PHE A 39 9.24 11.34 8.10
CA PHE A 39 7.95 10.73 7.74
C PHE A 39 7.88 9.28 8.25
N GLU A 40 8.92 8.47 8.02
CA GLU A 40 8.99 7.08 8.48
C GLU A 40 8.87 6.98 10.01
N GLU A 41 9.59 7.82 10.75
CA GLU A 41 9.52 7.87 12.20
C GLU A 41 8.11 8.26 12.71
N LYS A 42 7.54 9.31 12.15
CA LYS A 42 6.20 9.80 12.51
C LYS A 42 5.11 8.77 12.18
N LEU A 43 5.18 8.16 11.01
CA LEU A 43 4.19 7.15 10.61
C LEU A 43 4.32 5.89 11.44
N ALA A 44 5.53 5.41 11.71
CA ALA A 44 5.77 4.28 12.60
C ALA A 44 5.16 4.52 13.99
N ALA A 45 5.41 5.71 14.57
CA ALA A 45 4.85 6.10 15.85
C ALA A 45 3.31 6.18 15.82
N TYR A 46 2.75 6.78 14.77
CA TYR A 46 1.30 6.93 14.61
C TYR A 46 0.56 5.60 14.56
N VAL A 47 1.11 4.61 13.84
CA VAL A 47 0.51 3.27 13.73
C VAL A 47 0.97 2.30 14.83
N GLY A 48 1.79 2.75 15.78
CA GLY A 48 2.30 1.94 16.89
C GLY A 48 3.25 0.82 16.44
N ARG A 49 4.05 1.06 15.41
CA ARG A 49 5.04 0.12 14.88
C ARG A 49 6.47 0.60 15.15
N LYS A 50 7.40 -0.35 15.18
CA LYS A 50 8.81 -0.06 15.47
C LYS A 50 9.50 0.60 14.27
N HIS A 51 9.09 0.24 13.07
CA HIS A 51 9.69 0.71 11.82
C HIS A 51 8.61 1.02 10.79
N CYS A 52 8.91 1.98 9.93
CA CYS A 52 8.23 2.23 8.67
C CYS A 52 9.28 2.29 7.58
N ILE A 53 9.01 1.70 6.44
CA ILE A 53 9.88 1.70 5.27
C ILE A 53 9.09 2.25 4.11
N THR A 54 9.53 3.35 3.55
CA THR A 54 8.90 3.96 2.39
C THR A 54 9.29 3.24 1.10
N CYS A 55 8.39 3.24 0.13
CA CYS A 55 8.59 2.70 -1.20
C CYS A 55 7.89 3.56 -2.24
N GLY A 56 8.01 3.25 -3.52
CA GLY A 56 7.52 4.09 -4.60
C GLY A 56 5.99 4.22 -4.65
N ASN A 57 5.28 3.15 -4.30
CA ASN A 57 3.81 3.08 -4.34
C ASN A 57 3.30 1.85 -3.56
N GLY A 58 1.95 1.71 -3.48
CA GLY A 58 1.32 0.58 -2.77
C GLY A 58 1.59 -0.79 -3.40
N THR A 59 1.77 -0.88 -4.71
CA THR A 59 2.12 -2.13 -5.39
C THR A 59 3.52 -2.59 -4.99
N ASP A 60 4.48 -1.67 -4.94
CA ASP A 60 5.84 -1.96 -4.46
C ASP A 60 5.82 -2.40 -2.99
N ALA A 61 4.96 -1.80 -2.16
CA ALA A 61 4.80 -2.21 -0.77
C ALA A 61 4.36 -3.68 -0.66
N LEU A 62 3.39 -4.10 -1.48
CA LEU A 62 2.95 -5.50 -1.53
C LEU A 62 4.05 -6.42 -2.03
N GLN A 63 4.80 -6.02 -3.06
CA GLN A 63 5.96 -6.77 -3.55
C GLN A 63 7.00 -6.99 -2.45
N LEU A 64 7.35 -5.94 -1.72
CA LEU A 64 8.33 -6.04 -0.64
C LEU A 64 7.88 -7.02 0.46
N VAL A 65 6.57 -7.05 0.77
CA VAL A 65 6.02 -8.02 1.73
C VAL A 65 6.15 -9.45 1.20
N TYR A 66 5.79 -9.71 -0.05
CA TYR A 66 5.94 -11.05 -0.65
C TYR A 66 7.40 -11.49 -0.70
N MET A 67 8.33 -10.60 -1.06
CA MET A 67 9.76 -10.87 -1.01
C MET A 67 10.23 -11.22 0.41
N ALA A 68 9.79 -10.46 1.41
CA ALA A 68 10.17 -10.69 2.80
C ALA A 68 9.67 -12.03 3.36
N TYR A 69 8.51 -12.50 2.90
CA TYR A 69 7.97 -13.82 3.24
C TYR A 69 8.50 -14.96 2.36
N GLY A 70 9.27 -14.64 1.31
CA GLY A 70 9.80 -15.64 0.39
C GLY A 70 8.73 -16.30 -0.49
N VAL A 71 7.63 -15.60 -0.74
CA VAL A 71 6.53 -16.08 -1.60
C VAL A 71 7.04 -16.31 -3.02
N GLY A 72 6.71 -17.46 -3.60
CA GLY A 72 7.20 -17.86 -4.92
C GLY A 72 6.48 -19.04 -5.54
N PRO A 73 7.12 -19.72 -6.52
CA PRO A 73 6.54 -20.89 -7.18
C PRO A 73 6.17 -22.00 -6.17
N GLY A 74 4.93 -22.47 -6.26
CA GLY A 74 4.37 -23.47 -5.35
C GLY A 74 3.52 -22.89 -4.22
N ASP A 75 3.57 -21.58 -4.01
CA ASP A 75 2.69 -20.91 -3.05
C ASP A 75 1.38 -20.47 -3.71
N ALA A 76 0.33 -20.39 -2.91
CA ALA A 76 -0.97 -19.85 -3.29
C ALA A 76 -1.26 -18.56 -2.50
N VAL A 77 -1.79 -17.56 -3.20
CA VAL A 77 -2.23 -16.30 -2.58
C VAL A 77 -3.73 -16.14 -2.83
N PHE A 78 -4.48 -16.18 -1.74
CA PHE A 78 -5.93 -16.02 -1.78
C PHE A 78 -6.31 -14.54 -1.79
N CYS A 79 -7.20 -14.18 -2.68
CA CYS A 79 -7.68 -12.81 -2.76
C CYS A 79 -9.16 -12.76 -3.20
N PRO A 80 -9.91 -11.73 -2.83
CA PRO A 80 -11.26 -11.57 -3.34
C PRO A 80 -11.21 -11.32 -4.86
N ASP A 81 -12.19 -11.84 -5.59
CA ASP A 81 -12.34 -11.60 -7.04
C ASP A 81 -12.78 -10.16 -7.35
N MET A 82 -13.40 -9.48 -6.41
CA MET A 82 -13.74 -8.06 -6.49
C MET A 82 -12.67 -7.20 -5.79
N THR A 83 -11.58 -6.89 -6.51
CA THR A 83 -10.48 -6.08 -5.97
C THR A 83 -9.72 -5.36 -7.08
N PHE A 84 -8.80 -4.47 -6.69
CA PHE A 84 -7.84 -3.89 -7.62
C PHE A 84 -6.74 -4.90 -7.95
N ILE A 85 -6.28 -4.91 -9.20
CA ILE A 85 -5.32 -5.89 -9.73
C ILE A 85 -4.05 -6.03 -8.88
N ALA A 86 -3.58 -4.94 -8.28
CA ALA A 86 -2.40 -4.96 -7.42
C ALA A 86 -2.53 -5.84 -6.16
N SER A 87 -3.74 -6.33 -5.83
CA SER A 87 -3.91 -7.29 -4.73
C SER A 87 -3.27 -8.65 -5.03
N VAL A 88 -3.14 -9.03 -6.30
CA VAL A 88 -2.59 -10.34 -6.71
C VAL A 88 -1.40 -10.25 -7.67
N GLU A 89 -1.32 -9.19 -8.47
CA GLU A 89 -0.26 -9.03 -9.46
C GLU A 89 1.15 -9.20 -8.86
N PRO A 90 1.49 -8.60 -7.71
CA PRO A 90 2.81 -8.80 -7.10
C PRO A 90 3.10 -10.26 -6.74
N ALA A 91 2.10 -11.02 -6.29
CA ALA A 91 2.26 -12.44 -6.01
C ALA A 91 2.58 -13.23 -7.30
N CYS A 92 1.87 -12.95 -8.39
CA CYS A 92 2.13 -13.55 -9.70
C CYS A 92 3.52 -13.20 -10.22
N MET A 93 4.00 -11.98 -10.00
CA MET A 93 5.35 -11.55 -10.39
C MET A 93 6.45 -12.35 -9.67
N HIS A 94 6.17 -12.86 -8.47
CA HIS A 94 7.04 -13.77 -7.73
C HIS A 94 6.84 -15.23 -8.05
N GLY A 95 5.91 -15.57 -8.97
CA GLY A 95 5.64 -16.93 -9.43
C GLY A 95 4.65 -17.70 -8.54
N ALA A 96 4.00 -17.06 -7.59
CA ALA A 96 2.91 -17.67 -6.84
C ALA A 96 1.62 -17.73 -7.67
N SER A 97 0.73 -18.64 -7.32
CA SER A 97 -0.56 -18.83 -7.96
C SER A 97 -1.65 -18.01 -7.26
N PRO A 98 -2.37 -17.12 -7.95
CA PRO A 98 -3.53 -16.46 -7.37
C PRO A 98 -4.70 -17.44 -7.27
N VAL A 99 -5.39 -17.42 -6.14
CA VAL A 99 -6.64 -18.16 -5.92
C VAL A 99 -7.73 -17.15 -5.58
N PHE A 100 -8.69 -17.01 -6.47
CA PHE A 100 -9.78 -16.07 -6.29
C PHE A 100 -10.89 -16.68 -5.45
N CYS A 101 -11.34 -15.94 -4.45
CA CYS A 101 -12.44 -16.29 -3.57
C CYS A 101 -13.55 -15.25 -3.71
N ASP A 102 -14.77 -15.68 -3.45
CA ASP A 102 -15.93 -14.80 -3.46
C ASP A 102 -15.87 -13.76 -2.34
N ILE A 103 -16.74 -12.76 -2.39
CA ILE A 103 -16.90 -11.72 -1.37
C ILE A 103 -18.21 -11.88 -0.62
N GLU A 104 -18.24 -11.44 0.63
CA GLU A 104 -19.49 -11.29 1.39
C GLU A 104 -20.30 -10.14 0.81
N PRO A 105 -21.58 -10.34 0.47
CA PRO A 105 -22.40 -9.32 -0.22
C PRO A 105 -22.62 -8.04 0.59
N ASP A 106 -22.59 -8.13 1.92
CA ASP A 106 -22.87 -7.00 2.80
C ASP A 106 -21.63 -6.15 3.13
N THR A 107 -20.46 -6.77 3.18
CA THR A 107 -19.21 -6.13 3.61
C THR A 107 -18.21 -5.92 2.49
N TYR A 108 -18.36 -6.65 1.39
CA TYR A 108 -17.42 -6.72 0.27
C TYR A 108 -16.02 -7.22 0.67
N ASN A 109 -15.87 -7.78 1.86
CA ASN A 109 -14.66 -8.46 2.27
C ASN A 109 -14.64 -9.89 1.71
N LEU A 110 -13.45 -10.51 1.69
CA LEU A 110 -13.28 -11.90 1.29
C LEU A 110 -14.19 -12.82 2.11
N ASP A 111 -14.98 -13.66 1.44
CA ASP A 111 -15.86 -14.64 2.10
C ASP A 111 -15.04 -15.80 2.68
N SER A 112 -15.13 -15.98 3.99
CA SER A 112 -14.42 -17.02 4.71
C SER A 112 -14.87 -18.44 4.31
N ILE A 113 -16.12 -18.62 3.91
CA ILE A 113 -16.64 -19.92 3.45
C ILE A 113 -16.06 -20.26 2.08
N SER A 114 -16.01 -19.26 1.17
CA SER A 114 -15.37 -19.43 -0.12
C SER A 114 -13.87 -19.70 0.03
N LEU A 115 -13.19 -18.99 0.93
CA LEU A 115 -11.77 -19.23 1.23
C LEU A 115 -11.53 -20.67 1.72
N GLU A 116 -12.32 -21.15 2.68
CA GLU A 116 -12.18 -22.51 3.22
C GLU A 116 -12.38 -23.58 2.14
N ALA A 117 -13.31 -23.37 1.22
CA ALA A 117 -13.55 -24.28 0.10
C ALA A 117 -12.36 -24.39 -0.88
N HIS A 118 -11.50 -23.40 -0.94
CA HIS A 118 -10.33 -23.36 -1.85
C HIS A 118 -9.03 -23.83 -1.17
N ILE A 119 -9.01 -24.05 0.14
CA ILE A 119 -7.82 -24.54 0.87
C ILE A 119 -7.68 -26.08 0.81
N GLN A 120 -8.66 -26.80 0.26
CA GLN A 120 -8.68 -28.27 0.20
C GLN A 120 -7.73 -28.85 -0.84
#